data_e3741058e1f0f3ac0127b422671df98f
#
_entry.id   e3741058e1f0f3ac0127b422671df98f
#
_cell.length_a   1.000
_cell.length_b   1.000
_cell.length_c   1.000
_cell.angle_alpha   90.00
_cell.angle_beta   90.00
_cell.angle_gamma   90.00
#
_symmetry.space_group_name_H-M   'P 1'
#
loop_
_entity.id
_entity.type
_entity.pdbx_description
1 polymer ?
#
loop_
_entity_poly.entity_id
_entity_poly.type
_entity_poly.pdbx_seq_one_letter_code
_entity_poly.pdbx_strand_id
1 'polypeptide(L)'
;VGNLSVNVDGNQMGTTENQKITISQSNKGTNQIALSLKNFTFLVNVGDIEVDPCTVKAIDGGYAFEGQQNLDLVQPLGNCPVSISGTVKGSSINIEIGVKVGAPLNQNVKVTFVGRKLTGSESSEAKITSFILDDDIVTEQPIINEEEGIVTFKVSDAAVDDDLSEMIPTIVVSSKAKITPASGVAQDFSNGKKVEYTVTAEDGTTKKYSVFIAGSSDYYSFET
;
A
#
# COMPACT_ATOMS: atom_id res chain seq x y z
N VAL A 1 7.23 8.96 -6.70
CA VAL A 1 6.11 8.02 -6.77
C VAL A 1 6.33 7.04 -7.90
N GLY A 2 5.98 5.79 -7.72
CA GLY A 2 6.17 4.73 -8.70
C GLY A 2 5.60 3.40 -8.28
N ASN A 3 5.94 2.35 -9.02
CA ASN A 3 5.48 1.00 -8.79
C ASN A 3 6.57 0.18 -8.11
N LEU A 4 6.17 -0.58 -7.09
CA LEU A 4 7.01 -1.58 -6.43
C LEU A 4 6.67 -2.97 -6.94
N SER A 5 7.66 -3.71 -7.37
CA SER A 5 7.56 -5.13 -7.72
C SER A 5 8.36 -5.94 -6.71
N VAL A 6 7.76 -6.99 -6.16
CA VAL A 6 8.38 -7.83 -5.13
C VAL A 6 8.67 -9.21 -5.69
N ASN A 7 9.89 -9.67 -5.44
CA ASN A 7 10.36 -11.01 -5.76
C ASN A 7 10.91 -11.68 -4.51
N VAL A 8 10.54 -12.93 -4.27
CA VAL A 8 11.02 -13.73 -3.15
C VAL A 8 11.68 -14.98 -3.71
N ASP A 9 12.97 -15.16 -3.41
CA ASP A 9 13.79 -16.31 -3.87
C ASP A 9 13.69 -16.57 -5.39
N GLY A 10 13.63 -15.50 -6.19
CA GLY A 10 13.53 -15.58 -7.65
C GLY A 10 12.10 -15.60 -8.20
N ASN A 11 11.07 -15.77 -7.37
CA ASN A 11 9.67 -15.82 -7.79
C ASN A 11 9.02 -14.44 -7.68
N GLN A 12 8.40 -13.98 -8.77
CA GLN A 12 7.62 -12.74 -8.79
C GLN A 12 6.33 -12.93 -7.97
N MET A 13 6.17 -12.11 -6.94
CA MET A 13 5.04 -12.20 -6.01
C MET A 13 3.92 -11.21 -6.32
N GLY A 14 4.25 -10.05 -6.90
CA GLY A 14 3.27 -9.04 -7.25
C GLY A 14 3.86 -7.64 -7.44
N THR A 15 2.97 -6.69 -7.76
CA THR A 15 3.31 -5.27 -7.94
C THR A 15 2.28 -4.42 -7.23
N THR A 16 2.74 -3.39 -6.52
CA THR A 16 1.91 -2.32 -5.94
C THR A 16 2.18 -1.00 -6.63
N GLU A 17 1.11 -0.29 -6.98
CA GLU A 17 1.18 0.98 -7.71
C GLU A 17 1.19 2.19 -6.77
N ASN A 18 1.61 3.35 -7.30
CA ASN A 18 1.59 4.66 -6.64
C ASN A 18 2.33 4.69 -5.28
N GLN A 19 3.34 3.86 -5.12
CA GLN A 19 4.11 3.84 -3.89
C GLN A 19 5.02 5.07 -3.79
N LYS A 20 5.13 5.62 -2.57
CA LYS A 20 5.94 6.82 -2.30
C LYS A 20 7.24 6.43 -1.60
N ILE A 21 8.37 6.67 -2.27
CA ILE A 21 9.69 6.63 -1.64
C ILE A 21 10.15 8.06 -1.43
N THR A 22 10.61 8.37 -0.23
CA THR A 22 11.19 9.67 0.12
C THR A 22 12.72 9.56 0.06
N ILE A 23 13.35 10.51 -0.64
CA ILE A 23 14.78 10.70 -0.65
C ILE A 23 15.07 12.09 -0.11
N SER A 24 15.88 12.17 0.93
CA SER A 24 16.31 13.42 1.57
C SER A 24 17.83 13.47 1.70
N GLN A 25 18.38 14.64 1.95
CA GLN A 25 19.79 14.76 2.29
C GLN A 25 20.06 14.09 3.64
N SER A 26 21.09 13.27 3.72
CA SER A 26 21.57 12.74 5.01
C SER A 26 22.34 13.82 5.78
N ASN A 27 22.19 13.81 7.09
CA ASN A 27 23.01 14.65 7.98
C ASN A 27 24.35 13.99 8.39
N LYS A 28 24.64 12.78 7.87
CA LYS A 28 25.82 11.99 8.22
C LYS A 28 27.04 12.30 7.36
N GLY A 29 26.88 13.05 6.27
CA GLY A 29 27.98 13.48 5.42
C GLY A 29 27.56 14.19 4.14
N THR A 30 28.56 14.78 3.46
CA THR A 30 28.37 15.34 2.12
C THR A 30 28.24 14.21 1.08
N ASN A 31 27.46 14.43 0.04
CA ASN A 31 27.13 13.41 -0.97
C ASN A 31 26.46 12.15 -0.41
N GLN A 32 25.69 12.31 0.64
CA GLN A 32 24.92 11.24 1.25
C GLN A 32 23.44 11.59 1.31
N ILE A 33 22.59 10.59 1.10
CA ILE A 33 21.14 10.69 1.19
C ILE A 33 20.60 9.65 2.17
N ALA A 34 19.42 9.95 2.69
CA ALA A 34 18.56 9.00 3.39
C ALA A 34 17.41 8.60 2.45
N LEU A 35 17.11 7.31 2.40
CA LEU A 35 15.98 6.76 1.66
C LEU A 35 14.98 6.15 2.64
N SER A 36 13.71 6.46 2.46
CA SER A 36 12.63 5.98 3.33
C SER A 36 11.41 5.53 2.53
N LEU A 37 10.97 4.31 2.79
CA LEU A 37 9.68 3.73 2.37
C LEU A 37 8.90 3.42 3.65
N LYS A 38 7.82 4.16 3.90
CA LYS A 38 7.04 4.06 5.14
C LYS A 38 5.86 3.10 5.00
N ASN A 39 5.54 2.43 6.11
CA ASN A 39 4.38 1.53 6.24
C ASN A 39 4.27 0.50 5.10
N PHE A 40 5.41 -0.02 4.65
CA PHE A 40 5.42 -0.97 3.56
C PHE A 40 4.74 -2.27 3.97
N THR A 41 3.73 -2.65 3.20
CA THR A 41 2.99 -3.90 3.38
C THR A 41 2.98 -4.65 2.05
N PHE A 42 3.40 -5.90 2.11
CA PHE A 42 3.33 -6.83 0.98
C PHE A 42 3.21 -8.24 1.51
N LEU A 43 2.07 -8.92 1.28
CA LEU A 43 1.68 -10.19 1.90
C LEU A 43 1.67 -10.16 3.44
N VAL A 44 2.67 -9.53 4.04
CA VAL A 44 2.80 -9.24 5.46
C VAL A 44 3.14 -7.76 5.67
N ASN A 45 2.88 -7.24 6.86
CA ASN A 45 3.35 -5.92 7.24
C ASN A 45 4.87 -5.97 7.43
N VAL A 46 5.62 -5.26 6.58
CA VAL A 46 7.08 -5.16 6.67
C VAL A 46 7.51 -4.02 7.59
N GLY A 47 6.67 -2.98 7.66
CA GLY A 47 6.96 -1.76 8.41
C GLY A 47 7.75 -0.73 7.60
N ASP A 48 8.58 0.04 8.29
CA ASP A 48 9.39 1.09 7.68
C ASP A 48 10.74 0.55 7.21
N ILE A 49 11.06 0.81 5.93
CA ILE A 49 12.41 0.60 5.39
C ILE A 49 13.07 1.97 5.31
N GLU A 50 14.08 2.20 6.15
CA GLU A 50 14.83 3.45 6.17
C GLU A 50 16.33 3.15 6.21
N VAL A 51 17.04 3.58 5.16
CA VAL A 51 18.48 3.41 5.06
C VAL A 51 19.15 4.78 4.96
N ASP A 52 19.97 5.09 5.95
CA ASP A 52 20.73 6.33 6.10
C ASP A 52 22.09 6.02 6.76
N PRO A 53 23.23 6.29 6.08
CA PRO A 53 23.36 6.97 4.80
C PRO A 53 23.36 6.03 3.59
N CYS A 54 22.93 6.55 2.45
CA CYS A 54 23.28 6.01 1.13
C CYS A 54 24.29 6.95 0.47
N THR A 55 25.40 6.41 -0.06
CA THR A 55 26.43 7.18 -0.76
C THR A 55 26.00 7.49 -2.18
N VAL A 56 26.17 8.73 -2.62
CA VAL A 56 25.79 9.20 -3.96
C VAL A 56 27.04 9.40 -4.82
N LYS A 57 26.96 8.95 -6.08
CA LYS A 57 27.98 9.14 -7.12
C LYS A 57 27.34 9.73 -8.37
N ALA A 58 28.01 10.71 -9.00
CA ALA A 58 27.62 11.19 -10.32
C ALA A 58 27.86 10.10 -11.38
N ILE A 59 26.90 9.96 -12.29
CA ILE A 59 26.98 9.09 -13.47
C ILE A 59 26.56 9.89 -14.71
N ASP A 60 26.73 9.31 -15.90
CA ASP A 60 26.27 9.95 -17.12
C ASP A 60 24.74 10.17 -17.10
N GLY A 61 24.33 11.42 -17.22
CA GLY A 61 22.94 11.87 -17.22
C GLY A 61 22.25 11.84 -15.85
N GLY A 62 22.98 11.70 -14.72
CA GLY A 62 22.33 11.69 -13.41
C GLY A 62 23.22 11.26 -12.25
N TYR A 63 22.61 10.53 -11.32
CA TYR A 63 23.24 10.07 -10.09
C TYR A 63 22.91 8.60 -9.83
N ALA A 64 23.88 7.87 -9.28
CA ALA A 64 23.67 6.56 -8.66
C ALA A 64 23.87 6.67 -7.15
N PHE A 65 23.20 5.82 -6.39
CA PHE A 65 23.35 5.74 -4.94
C PHE A 65 23.29 4.30 -4.45
N GLU A 66 23.96 4.05 -3.34
CA GLU A 66 23.97 2.75 -2.67
C GLU A 66 24.09 2.91 -1.15
N GLY A 67 23.46 2.01 -0.40
CA GLY A 67 23.52 1.98 1.07
C GLY A 67 23.17 0.61 1.62
N GLN A 68 23.60 0.35 2.87
CA GLN A 68 23.29 -0.88 3.58
C GLN A 68 23.07 -0.57 5.06
N GLN A 69 22.11 -1.24 5.67
CA GLN A 69 21.82 -1.11 7.09
C GLN A 69 21.09 -2.37 7.60
N ASN A 70 21.34 -2.75 8.86
CA ASN A 70 20.47 -3.70 9.54
C ASN A 70 19.26 -2.96 10.08
N LEU A 71 18.05 -3.45 9.74
CA LEU A 71 16.79 -2.86 10.16
C LEU A 71 16.00 -3.86 11.01
N ASP A 72 15.36 -3.36 12.07
CA ASP A 72 14.39 -4.12 12.83
C ASP A 72 13.00 -3.98 12.17
N LEU A 73 12.67 -4.95 11.34
CA LEU A 73 11.40 -5.01 10.64
C LEU A 73 10.31 -5.65 11.51
N VAL A 74 9.05 -5.44 11.14
CA VAL A 74 7.90 -5.97 11.90
C VAL A 74 7.95 -7.50 11.94
N GLN A 75 7.64 -8.09 13.10
CA GLN A 75 7.58 -9.54 13.26
C GLN A 75 6.59 -10.17 12.25
N PRO A 76 6.93 -11.34 11.66
CA PRO A 76 8.01 -12.27 12.01
C PRO A 76 9.36 -12.01 11.33
N LEU A 77 9.55 -10.89 10.62
CA LEU A 77 10.78 -10.62 9.85
C LEU A 77 11.99 -10.33 10.76
N GLY A 78 11.80 -9.51 11.81
CA GLY A 78 12.83 -9.19 12.79
C GLY A 78 14.01 -8.40 12.22
N ASN A 79 15.20 -8.62 12.76
CA ASN A 79 16.42 -7.91 12.34
C ASN A 79 16.95 -8.45 11.01
N CYS A 80 16.91 -7.63 9.96
CA CYS A 80 17.27 -8.00 8.61
C CYS A 80 18.36 -7.08 8.04
N PRO A 81 19.41 -7.62 7.43
CA PRO A 81 20.28 -6.85 6.54
C PRO A 81 19.49 -6.34 5.32
N VAL A 82 19.48 -5.04 5.15
CA VAL A 82 18.84 -4.35 4.01
C VAL A 82 19.91 -3.65 3.19
N SER A 83 19.90 -3.87 1.88
CA SER A 83 20.74 -3.18 0.90
C SER A 83 19.88 -2.37 -0.04
N ILE A 84 20.36 -1.19 -0.42
CA ILE A 84 19.68 -0.32 -1.38
C ILE A 84 20.69 0.08 -2.44
N SER A 85 20.24 0.05 -3.69
CA SER A 85 20.94 0.68 -4.81
C SER A 85 19.94 1.34 -5.75
N GLY A 86 20.35 2.40 -6.42
CA GLY A 86 19.44 3.06 -7.36
C GLY A 86 20.09 4.10 -8.23
N THR A 87 19.31 4.60 -9.19
CA THR A 87 19.72 5.66 -10.11
C THR A 87 18.61 6.69 -10.27
N VAL A 88 18.99 7.95 -10.42
CA VAL A 88 18.12 9.06 -10.78
C VAL A 88 18.64 9.69 -12.05
N LYS A 89 17.82 9.72 -13.11
CA LYS A 89 18.14 10.36 -14.40
C LYS A 89 16.98 11.27 -14.80
N GLY A 90 17.21 12.58 -14.78
CA GLY A 90 16.14 13.56 -14.99
C GLY A 90 15.03 13.40 -13.94
N SER A 91 13.81 13.11 -14.37
CA SER A 91 12.67 12.81 -13.50
C SER A 91 12.53 11.32 -13.15
N SER A 92 13.21 10.43 -13.87
CA SER A 92 13.09 8.98 -13.69
C SER A 92 13.95 8.48 -12.53
N ILE A 93 13.41 7.54 -11.77
CA ILE A 93 14.09 6.90 -10.66
C ILE A 93 13.88 5.38 -10.70
N ASN A 94 14.97 4.64 -10.52
CA ASN A 94 14.96 3.19 -10.37
C ASN A 94 15.68 2.85 -9.07
N ILE A 95 15.08 2.03 -8.23
CA ILE A 95 15.66 1.60 -6.96
C ILE A 95 15.50 0.08 -6.84
N GLU A 96 16.52 -0.55 -6.31
CA GLU A 96 16.51 -1.94 -5.90
C GLU A 96 16.77 -2.01 -4.39
N ILE A 97 15.90 -2.72 -3.67
CA ILE A 97 16.02 -2.96 -2.23
C ILE A 97 16.12 -4.47 -2.03
N GLY A 98 17.21 -4.92 -1.44
CA GLY A 98 17.42 -6.30 -1.04
C GLY A 98 17.23 -6.46 0.46
N VAL A 99 16.41 -7.41 0.89
CA VAL A 99 16.22 -7.76 2.30
C VAL A 99 16.56 -9.23 2.48
N LYS A 100 17.47 -9.52 3.40
CA LYS A 100 17.80 -10.90 3.78
C LYS A 100 17.09 -11.26 5.06
N VAL A 101 16.02 -12.05 4.95
CA VAL A 101 15.25 -12.52 6.08
C VAL A 101 15.94 -13.76 6.66
N GLY A 102 16.25 -13.73 7.95
CA GLY A 102 16.89 -14.83 8.67
C GLY A 102 15.95 -15.99 8.99
N ALA A 103 16.43 -16.91 9.84
CA ALA A 103 15.62 -18.02 10.35
C ALA A 103 14.39 -17.49 11.13
N PRO A 104 13.23 -18.19 11.07
CA PRO A 104 13.00 -19.49 10.41
C PRO A 104 12.69 -19.37 8.91
N LEU A 105 12.43 -18.17 8.38
CA LEU A 105 11.97 -17.99 6.99
C LEU A 105 13.09 -18.21 5.95
N ASN A 106 14.31 -17.73 6.24
CA ASN A 106 15.50 -17.86 5.37
C ASN A 106 15.24 -17.46 3.92
N GLN A 107 14.67 -16.28 3.68
CA GLN A 107 14.27 -15.78 2.37
C GLN A 107 15.11 -14.60 1.92
N ASN A 108 15.33 -14.50 0.61
CA ASN A 108 15.87 -13.30 -0.02
C ASN A 108 14.74 -12.57 -0.74
N VAL A 109 14.46 -11.37 -0.25
CA VAL A 109 13.42 -10.50 -0.83
C VAL A 109 14.10 -9.41 -1.64
N LYS A 110 13.71 -9.28 -2.90
CA LYS A 110 14.13 -8.21 -3.79
C LYS A 110 12.92 -7.36 -4.15
N VAL A 111 12.98 -6.08 -3.83
CA VAL A 111 11.98 -5.10 -4.20
C VAL A 111 12.57 -4.17 -5.25
N THR A 112 11.90 -4.05 -6.40
CA THR A 112 12.29 -3.12 -7.46
C THR A 112 11.27 -1.99 -7.53
N PHE A 113 11.74 -0.77 -7.43
CA PHE A 113 10.91 0.43 -7.59
C PHE A 113 11.27 1.13 -8.90
N VAL A 114 10.25 1.38 -9.72
CA VAL A 114 10.36 2.17 -10.95
C VAL A 114 9.39 3.34 -10.84
N GLY A 115 9.89 4.54 -10.87
CA GLY A 115 9.06 5.71 -10.62
C GLY A 115 9.61 7.02 -11.17
N ARG A 116 8.99 8.09 -10.72
CA ARG A 116 9.34 9.46 -11.09
C ARG A 116 9.37 10.39 -9.87
N LYS A 117 10.13 11.46 -9.98
CA LYS A 117 10.10 12.56 -9.03
C LYS A 117 8.72 13.25 -9.09
N LEU A 118 8.16 13.58 -7.94
CA LEU A 118 6.97 14.43 -7.86
C LEU A 118 7.32 15.86 -8.28
N THR A 119 6.40 16.49 -9.00
CA THR A 119 6.51 17.89 -9.46
C THR A 119 5.84 18.86 -8.50
N GLY A 120 5.01 18.33 -7.58
CA GLY A 120 4.19 19.11 -6.66
C GLY A 120 2.82 19.49 -7.23
N SER A 121 2.50 19.05 -8.45
CA SER A 121 1.19 19.24 -9.08
C SER A 121 0.30 18.00 -9.05
N GLU A 122 0.80 16.90 -8.51
CA GLU A 122 0.07 15.66 -8.34
C GLU A 122 -1.04 15.81 -7.31
N SER A 123 -2.18 15.17 -7.56
CA SER A 123 -3.31 15.16 -6.63
C SER A 123 -2.98 14.30 -5.41
N SER A 124 -3.27 14.83 -4.21
CA SER A 124 -3.24 14.07 -2.94
C SER A 124 -4.62 13.52 -2.57
N GLU A 125 -5.62 13.64 -3.45
CA GLU A 125 -6.98 13.23 -3.15
C GLU A 125 -7.15 11.72 -3.25
N ALA A 126 -7.31 11.06 -2.09
CA ALA A 126 -7.46 9.61 -1.93
C ALA A 126 -8.86 9.28 -1.42
N LYS A 127 -9.90 9.46 -2.26
CA LYS A 127 -11.30 9.27 -1.85
C LYS A 127 -12.01 8.20 -2.66
N ILE A 128 -12.93 7.47 -2.03
CA ILE A 128 -13.98 6.74 -2.73
C ILE A 128 -15.10 7.73 -3.05
N THR A 129 -15.38 7.94 -4.33
CA THR A 129 -16.42 8.87 -4.81
C THR A 129 -17.73 8.17 -5.11
N SER A 130 -17.71 6.86 -5.35
CA SER A 130 -18.88 6.02 -5.51
C SER A 130 -18.55 4.59 -5.09
N PHE A 131 -19.51 3.93 -4.43
CA PHE A 131 -19.44 2.52 -4.08
C PHE A 131 -20.83 1.92 -4.29
N ILE A 132 -20.96 0.97 -5.21
CA ILE A 132 -22.24 0.37 -5.63
C ILE A 132 -22.13 -1.14 -5.49
N LEU A 133 -23.17 -1.75 -4.90
CA LEU A 133 -23.40 -3.18 -4.89
C LEU A 133 -24.68 -3.44 -5.68
N ASP A 134 -24.53 -3.96 -6.88
CA ASP A 134 -25.67 -4.33 -7.76
C ASP A 134 -26.02 -5.80 -7.51
N ASP A 135 -26.72 -6.03 -6.41
CA ASP A 135 -27.12 -7.34 -5.95
C ASP A 135 -28.53 -7.26 -5.35
N ASP A 136 -29.40 -8.21 -5.67
CA ASP A 136 -30.81 -8.23 -5.27
C ASP A 136 -30.98 -8.36 -3.74
N ILE A 137 -29.98 -8.85 -3.02
CA ILE A 137 -29.99 -8.94 -1.55
C ILE A 137 -29.70 -7.60 -0.87
N VAL A 138 -29.17 -6.61 -1.58
CA VAL A 138 -28.85 -5.29 -1.02
C VAL A 138 -30.12 -4.46 -0.91
N THR A 139 -30.55 -4.17 0.31
CA THR A 139 -31.76 -3.40 0.60
C THR A 139 -31.52 -1.91 0.72
N GLU A 140 -30.31 -1.49 1.15
CA GLU A 140 -29.88 -0.10 1.14
C GLU A 140 -28.47 -0.03 0.53
N GLN A 141 -28.32 0.81 -0.51
CA GLN A 141 -27.05 1.00 -1.20
C GLN A 141 -25.98 1.60 -0.26
N PRO A 142 -24.70 1.34 -0.54
CA PRO A 142 -23.59 1.79 0.29
C PRO A 142 -23.60 3.31 0.53
N ILE A 143 -23.45 3.69 1.79
CA ILE A 143 -23.27 5.08 2.25
C ILE A 143 -21.81 5.26 2.65
N ILE A 144 -21.17 6.28 2.05
CA ILE A 144 -19.77 6.60 2.30
C ILE A 144 -19.69 7.69 3.38
N ASN A 145 -19.10 7.36 4.53
CA ASN A 145 -18.66 8.34 5.50
C ASN A 145 -17.19 8.68 5.26
N GLU A 146 -16.97 9.77 4.55
CA GLU A 146 -15.63 10.19 4.13
C GLU A 146 -14.75 10.58 5.32
N GLU A 147 -15.31 11.17 6.36
CA GLU A 147 -14.57 11.64 7.53
C GLU A 147 -13.97 10.47 8.32
N GLU A 148 -14.77 9.46 8.57
CA GLU A 148 -14.38 8.27 9.34
C GLU A 148 -13.67 7.21 8.47
N GLY A 149 -13.75 7.30 7.15
CA GLY A 149 -13.25 6.25 6.25
C GLY A 149 -14.07 4.97 6.36
N ILE A 150 -15.38 5.10 6.42
CA ILE A 150 -16.31 3.98 6.58
C ILE A 150 -17.29 3.96 5.40
N VAL A 151 -17.60 2.76 4.91
CA VAL A 151 -18.70 2.53 3.97
C VAL A 151 -19.61 1.46 4.54
N THR A 152 -20.90 1.77 4.67
CA THR A 152 -21.89 0.82 5.20
C THR A 152 -23.02 0.63 4.23
N PHE A 153 -23.57 -0.57 4.18
CA PHE A 153 -24.75 -0.94 3.38
C PHE A 153 -25.64 -1.90 4.18
N LYS A 154 -26.85 -2.15 3.70
CA LYS A 154 -27.73 -3.13 4.31
C LYS A 154 -28.16 -4.20 3.32
N VAL A 155 -28.35 -5.39 3.83
CA VAL A 155 -28.84 -6.55 3.10
C VAL A 155 -30.16 -7.04 3.67
N SER A 156 -30.84 -7.89 2.93
CA SER A 156 -32.05 -8.55 3.38
C SER A 156 -31.78 -9.42 4.61
N ASP A 157 -32.73 -9.44 5.58
CA ASP A 157 -32.66 -10.34 6.73
C ASP A 157 -32.68 -11.83 6.34
N ALA A 158 -33.07 -12.13 5.10
CA ALA A 158 -33.06 -13.49 4.55
C ALA A 158 -31.74 -13.86 3.88
N ALA A 159 -30.80 -12.92 3.73
CA ALA A 159 -29.48 -13.19 3.14
C ALA A 159 -28.70 -14.18 4.03
N VAL A 160 -28.07 -15.16 3.41
CA VAL A 160 -27.22 -16.15 4.07
C VAL A 160 -25.76 -15.90 3.75
N ASP A 161 -24.85 -16.48 4.54
CA ASP A 161 -23.41 -16.27 4.40
C ASP A 161 -22.87 -16.59 2.98
N ASP A 162 -23.46 -17.56 2.28
CA ASP A 162 -23.08 -17.90 0.92
C ASP A 162 -23.34 -16.73 -0.05
N ASP A 163 -24.46 -16.01 0.12
CA ASP A 163 -24.80 -14.83 -0.69
C ASP A 163 -23.82 -13.67 -0.46
N LEU A 164 -23.25 -13.58 0.74
CA LEU A 164 -22.36 -12.52 1.18
C LEU A 164 -20.88 -12.81 0.89
N SER A 165 -20.54 -14.04 0.52
CA SER A 165 -19.15 -14.51 0.42
C SER A 165 -18.43 -14.04 -0.85
N GLU A 166 -19.17 -13.64 -1.91
CA GLU A 166 -18.62 -13.28 -3.23
C GLU A 166 -19.26 -12.01 -3.80
N MET A 167 -19.57 -11.02 -2.97
CA MET A 167 -20.15 -9.75 -3.42
C MET A 167 -19.18 -8.93 -4.25
N ILE A 168 -19.62 -8.41 -5.40
CA ILE A 168 -18.76 -7.69 -6.36
C ILE A 168 -19.09 -6.19 -6.37
N PRO A 169 -18.32 -5.35 -5.66
CA PRO A 169 -18.57 -3.91 -5.64
C PRO A 169 -18.02 -3.22 -6.88
N THR A 170 -18.78 -2.27 -7.41
CA THR A 170 -18.33 -1.29 -8.40
C THR A 170 -17.93 -0.01 -7.68
N ILE A 171 -16.64 0.33 -7.76
CA ILE A 171 -16.05 1.44 -6.98
C ILE A 171 -15.43 2.46 -7.93
N VAL A 172 -15.72 3.73 -7.68
CA VAL A 172 -15.09 4.87 -8.34
C VAL A 172 -14.30 5.65 -7.29
N VAL A 173 -13.08 6.03 -7.62
CA VAL A 173 -12.19 6.83 -6.75
C VAL A 173 -11.85 8.16 -7.37
N SER A 174 -11.20 9.05 -6.61
CA SER A 174 -10.67 10.33 -7.07
C SER A 174 -9.84 10.18 -8.34
N SER A 175 -9.81 11.23 -9.16
CA SER A 175 -9.07 11.22 -10.44
C SER A 175 -7.61 10.82 -10.23
N LYS A 176 -7.13 9.86 -11.06
CA LYS A 176 -5.78 9.28 -11.04
C LYS A 176 -5.43 8.50 -9.76
N ALA A 177 -6.34 8.38 -8.80
CA ALA A 177 -6.14 7.48 -7.66
C ALA A 177 -6.34 6.00 -8.06
N LYS A 178 -5.83 5.11 -7.23
CA LYS A 178 -5.98 3.65 -7.34
C LYS A 178 -6.63 3.11 -6.08
N ILE A 179 -7.26 1.95 -6.17
CA ILE A 179 -7.86 1.29 -5.01
C ILE A 179 -7.45 -0.19 -4.94
N THR A 180 -7.23 -0.66 -3.74
CA THR A 180 -6.92 -2.08 -3.46
C THR A 180 -7.75 -2.53 -2.25
N PRO A 181 -8.51 -3.63 -2.35
CA PRO A 181 -8.81 -4.44 -3.53
C PRO A 181 -9.39 -3.65 -4.70
N ALA A 182 -9.21 -4.12 -5.95
CA ALA A 182 -9.68 -3.40 -7.12
C ALA A 182 -11.23 -3.43 -7.23
N SER A 183 -11.80 -2.43 -7.90
CA SER A 183 -13.22 -2.45 -8.30
C SER A 183 -13.51 -3.67 -9.15
N GLY A 184 -14.67 -4.30 -8.94
CA GLY A 184 -15.09 -5.49 -9.69
C GLY A 184 -14.47 -6.81 -9.20
N VAL A 185 -13.74 -6.82 -8.10
CA VAL A 185 -13.20 -8.03 -7.48
C VAL A 185 -14.13 -8.48 -6.35
N ALA A 186 -14.50 -9.76 -6.35
CA ALA A 186 -15.36 -10.34 -5.32
C ALA A 186 -14.75 -10.19 -3.92
N GLN A 187 -15.60 -9.86 -2.95
CA GLN A 187 -15.25 -9.66 -1.56
C GLN A 187 -16.19 -10.45 -0.65
N ASP A 188 -15.67 -10.88 0.48
CA ASP A 188 -16.39 -11.67 1.47
C ASP A 188 -16.82 -10.80 2.65
N PHE A 189 -18.14 -10.57 2.74
CA PHE A 189 -18.80 -9.86 3.85
C PHE A 189 -19.56 -10.80 4.80
N SER A 190 -19.43 -12.13 4.63
CA SER A 190 -20.08 -13.12 5.47
C SER A 190 -19.63 -13.04 6.93
N ASN A 191 -20.44 -13.52 7.86
CA ASN A 191 -20.11 -13.56 9.29
C ASN A 191 -19.71 -12.20 9.90
N GLY A 192 -20.25 -11.08 9.39
CA GLY A 192 -19.96 -9.74 9.89
C GLY A 192 -18.55 -9.25 9.57
N LYS A 193 -17.87 -9.84 8.57
CA LYS A 193 -16.54 -9.42 8.15
C LYS A 193 -16.53 -7.98 7.65
N LYS A 194 -15.44 -7.30 7.94
CA LYS A 194 -15.11 -5.98 7.39
C LYS A 194 -14.06 -6.14 6.29
N VAL A 195 -14.28 -5.49 5.16
CA VAL A 195 -13.31 -5.46 4.06
C VAL A 195 -12.59 -4.11 4.08
N GLU A 196 -11.26 -4.15 4.20
CA GLU A 196 -10.42 -2.96 4.18
C GLU A 196 -10.01 -2.62 2.75
N TYR A 197 -10.37 -1.42 2.31
CA TYR A 197 -9.90 -0.84 1.06
C TYR A 197 -8.87 0.24 1.32
N THR A 198 -7.84 0.28 0.49
CA THR A 198 -6.85 1.37 0.50
C THR A 198 -6.93 2.13 -0.82
N VAL A 199 -7.27 3.40 -0.75
CA VAL A 199 -7.18 4.32 -1.89
C VAL A 199 -5.83 5.01 -1.86
N THR A 200 -5.12 5.00 -2.99
CA THR A 200 -3.81 5.65 -3.15
C THR A 200 -3.92 6.73 -4.22
N ALA A 201 -3.69 7.97 -3.84
CA ALA A 201 -3.69 9.14 -4.73
C ALA A 201 -2.51 9.16 -5.71
N GLU A 202 -2.53 10.11 -6.66
CA GLU A 202 -1.47 10.28 -7.66
C GLU A 202 -0.09 10.60 -7.03
N ASP A 203 -0.06 11.30 -5.89
CA ASP A 203 1.15 11.64 -5.15
C ASP A 203 1.62 10.55 -4.17
N GLY A 204 0.89 9.42 -4.09
CA GLY A 204 1.15 8.32 -3.18
C GLY A 204 0.53 8.50 -1.79
N THR A 205 -0.24 9.55 -1.55
CA THR A 205 -1.05 9.69 -0.32
C THR A 205 -2.09 8.59 -0.27
N THR A 206 -2.26 7.96 0.89
CA THR A 206 -3.20 6.84 1.07
C THR A 206 -4.29 7.16 2.07
N LYS A 207 -5.48 6.59 1.85
CA LYS A 207 -6.58 6.57 2.80
C LYS A 207 -7.21 5.18 2.85
N LYS A 208 -7.49 4.71 4.05
CA LYS A 208 -8.17 3.43 4.29
C LYS A 208 -9.65 3.64 4.48
N TYR A 209 -10.43 2.68 4.01
CA TYR A 209 -11.87 2.58 4.20
C TYR A 209 -12.22 1.18 4.69
N SER A 210 -13.02 1.13 5.76
CA SER A 210 -13.58 -0.11 6.25
C SER A 210 -15.01 -0.26 5.73
N VAL A 211 -15.28 -1.32 4.98
CA VAL A 211 -16.58 -1.58 4.36
C VAL A 211 -17.25 -2.75 5.06
N PHE A 212 -18.51 -2.59 5.52
CA PHE A 212 -19.24 -3.63 6.24
C PHE A 212 -20.76 -3.44 6.19
N ILE A 213 -21.50 -4.49 6.56
CA ILE A 213 -22.96 -4.49 6.63
C ILE A 213 -23.40 -3.77 7.91
N ALA A 214 -24.22 -2.72 7.78
CA ALA A 214 -24.78 -1.99 8.92
C ALA A 214 -25.73 -2.87 9.73
N GLY A 215 -25.60 -2.84 11.07
CA GLY A 215 -26.42 -3.63 11.98
C GLY A 215 -25.84 -4.98 12.39
N SER A 216 -24.67 -5.38 11.88
CA SER A 216 -23.89 -6.47 12.47
C SER A 216 -23.38 -6.06 13.86
N SER A 217 -23.38 -6.98 14.82
CA SER A 217 -23.22 -6.76 16.26
C SER A 217 -21.98 -5.99 16.74
N ASP A 218 -21.06 -5.63 15.83
CA ASP A 218 -19.81 -4.93 16.17
C ASP A 218 -19.91 -3.40 16.14
N TYR A 219 -21.06 -2.83 15.78
CA TYR A 219 -21.22 -1.36 15.71
C TYR A 219 -21.37 -0.68 17.08
N TYR A 220 -21.68 -1.43 18.13
CA TYR A 220 -22.00 -0.87 19.45
C TYR A 220 -20.86 -0.88 20.48
N SER A 221 -19.62 -1.15 20.10
CA SER A 221 -18.50 -1.21 21.05
C SER A 221 -17.72 0.10 21.26
N PHE A 222 -18.24 1.25 20.79
CA PHE A 222 -17.57 2.55 20.94
C PHE A 222 -18.33 3.59 21.78
N GLU A 223 -19.28 3.17 22.61
CA GLU A 223 -19.88 4.05 23.62
C GLU A 223 -19.73 3.45 25.01
N THR A 224 -18.61 3.67 25.66
CA THR A 224 -18.44 3.89 27.12
C THR A 224 -17.10 4.55 27.40
#